data_cb22f07f95693353887ae12c1222dbc2
#
_entry.id   cb22f07f95693353887ae12c1222dbc2
#
_cell.length_a   1.000
_cell.length_b   1.000
_cell.length_c   1.000
_cell.angle_alpha   90.00
_cell.angle_beta   90.00
_cell.angle_gamma   90.00
#
_symmetry.space_group_name_H-M   'P 1'
#
loop_
_entity.id
_entity.type
_entity.pdbx_description
1 polymer ?
#
loop_
_entity_poly.entity_id
_entity_poly.type
_entity_poly.pdbx_seq_one_letter_code
_entity_poly.pdbx_strand_id
1 'polypeptide(L)'
;AGVYETQADEHASGEPGKQYLQLAGAPCPVGRLCKEVLEIKKEKRYMIYFHWIYLLLYVVITVPAIITVLMDNRQPAKTMAWILVFFFIPFVGIIFYFFFGQNTRKERLISDRSMDQLTKRSMLEFVEQENLHLPDSNKPLMNLFANQSWALPFKDNQVDIYTDGYDFFLTLLYNIGQAKHHIHLDTYIFEADALGYLIADALIDKAEQGVEVRLIYDDVGCWKVKDEFFERMRDAGIDVHSFMPVRFPAFTSKVNYRNHRKLCVIDGKVGFIGGMNIALRYVKGDKKQAWRDTHLRIEGGGVYAIQRAFLVDWYFVDRTLVTNRQYYPPVSAHIRNNCLVQIVTSSPISPWP
;
A
#
# COMPACT_ATOMS: atom_id res chain seq x y z
N ALA A 1 25.29 19.22 78.59
CA ALA A 1 25.30 19.20 80.04
C ALA A 1 26.38 18.22 80.52
N GLY A 2 27.36 18.65 81.24
CA GLY A 2 28.39 17.85 81.92
C GLY A 2 29.79 18.14 81.43
N VAL A 3 30.31 19.16 81.73
CA VAL A 3 31.33 19.78 82.66
C VAL A 3 31.87 18.74 83.65
N TYR A 4 33.18 18.49 83.57
CA TYR A 4 34.01 18.27 84.73
C TYR A 4 35.48 18.72 84.45
N GLU A 5 35.93 19.52 85.34
CA GLU A 5 37.22 20.18 85.53
C GLU A 5 38.31 19.21 85.99
N THR A 6 39.50 19.63 85.59
CA THR A 6 40.79 19.70 86.32
C THR A 6 41.13 18.73 87.44
N GLN A 7 42.32 18.13 87.35
CA GLN A 7 43.36 18.25 88.36
C GLN A 7 44.79 17.98 87.79
N ALA A 8 45.64 18.91 87.95
CA ALA A 8 47.09 18.79 87.83
C ALA A 8 47.65 18.00 89.01
N ASP A 9 48.70 17.23 88.77
CA ASP A 9 49.81 17.12 89.71
C ASP A 9 51.12 16.62 89.04
N GLU A 10 52.18 17.10 89.57
CA GLU A 10 53.56 17.20 89.14
C GLU A 10 54.38 15.91 89.22
N HIS A 11 55.53 15.99 88.63
CA HIS A 11 56.83 15.27 88.82
C HIS A 11 56.99 13.89 88.08
N ALA A 12 57.84 13.77 87.16
CA ALA A 12 59.30 13.70 87.18
C ALA A 12 59.88 13.30 85.82
N SER A 13 60.87 14.03 85.45
CA SER A 13 62.02 13.69 84.59
C SER A 13 62.18 12.31 83.98
N GLY A 14 62.39 12.27 82.69
CA GLY A 14 62.91 11.14 81.93
C GLY A 14 62.90 11.39 80.40
N GLU A 15 64.09 11.47 79.86
CA GLU A 15 64.49 11.89 78.53
C GLU A 15 63.52 11.60 77.39
N PRO A 16 63.34 12.50 76.38
CA PRO A 16 62.56 12.29 75.19
C PRO A 16 63.47 11.68 74.09
N GLY A 17 63.23 10.53 73.76
CA GLY A 17 63.93 9.95 72.62
C GLY A 17 63.53 8.51 72.27
N LYS A 18 62.77 8.31 71.25
CA LYS A 18 62.51 7.05 70.53
C LYS A 18 61.13 6.41 70.70
N GLN A 19 60.06 7.17 70.57
CA GLN A 19 58.75 6.52 70.31
C GLN A 19 57.87 7.23 69.27
N TYR A 20 58.42 8.10 68.41
CA TYR A 20 57.69 8.80 67.36
C TYR A 20 57.98 8.29 65.96
N LEU A 21 58.46 7.07 65.80
CA LEU A 21 58.88 6.58 64.48
C LEU A 21 58.19 5.31 64.04
N GLN A 22 56.94 5.04 64.47
CA GLN A 22 56.14 3.87 63.97
C GLN A 22 54.68 4.18 63.66
N LEU A 23 54.24 5.43 63.47
CA LEU A 23 52.92 5.80 63.01
C LEU A 23 52.93 6.47 61.62
N ALA A 24 53.99 6.33 60.88
CA ALA A 24 54.15 6.92 59.52
C ALA A 24 53.81 5.90 58.39
N GLY A 25 52.86 4.96 58.60
CA GLY A 25 52.51 3.95 57.58
C GLY A 25 51.01 3.75 57.30
N ALA A 26 50.13 4.42 58.06
CA ALA A 26 48.74 4.37 57.78
C ALA A 26 48.34 5.47 56.79
N PRO A 27 47.82 5.18 55.57
CA PRO A 27 47.37 6.22 54.66
C PRO A 27 46.22 6.97 55.30
N CYS A 28 46.43 8.30 55.43
CA CYS A 28 45.52 9.26 56.07
C CYS A 28 44.08 9.02 55.49
N PRO A 29 43.08 8.65 56.28
CA PRO A 29 41.72 8.33 55.80
C PRO A 29 41.09 9.52 55.06
N VAL A 30 41.49 10.72 55.32
CA VAL A 30 41.06 11.95 54.64
C VAL A 30 41.45 11.95 53.15
N GLY A 31 42.60 11.36 52.79
CA GLY A 31 43.04 11.29 51.39
C GLY A 31 42.20 10.32 50.53
N ARG A 32 41.67 9.21 51.12
CA ARG A 32 40.76 8.29 50.42
C ARG A 32 39.39 8.92 50.23
N LEU A 33 38.80 9.49 51.26
CA LEU A 33 37.50 10.20 51.20
C LEU A 33 37.55 11.35 50.16
N CYS A 34 38.66 12.10 50.10
CA CYS A 34 38.79 13.17 49.11
C CYS A 34 38.86 12.66 47.67
N LYS A 35 39.50 11.51 47.41
CA LYS A 35 39.51 10.84 46.09
C LYS A 35 38.14 10.31 45.73
N GLU A 36 37.43 9.64 46.64
CA GLU A 36 36.07 9.14 46.39
C GLU A 36 35.08 10.27 46.10
N VAL A 37 35.15 11.38 46.86
CA VAL A 37 34.31 12.57 46.59
C VAL A 37 34.63 13.21 45.24
N LEU A 38 35.89 13.23 44.82
CA LEU A 38 36.31 13.73 43.50
C LEU A 38 35.82 12.81 42.38
N GLU A 39 35.89 11.50 42.56
CA GLU A 39 35.34 10.52 41.58
C GLU A 39 33.84 10.63 41.47
N ILE A 40 33.08 10.70 42.57
CA ILE A 40 31.63 10.92 42.56
C ILE A 40 31.23 12.23 41.86
N LYS A 41 32.00 13.32 42.09
CA LYS A 41 31.79 14.59 41.39
C LYS A 41 32.09 14.48 39.91
N LYS A 42 33.09 13.70 39.52
CA LYS A 42 33.47 13.45 38.14
C LYS A 42 32.40 12.60 37.42
N GLU A 43 31.92 11.54 38.04
CA GLU A 43 30.82 10.72 37.52
C GLU A 43 29.51 11.52 37.37
N LYS A 44 29.12 12.31 38.36
CA LYS A 44 27.96 13.21 38.25
C LYS A 44 28.09 14.20 37.08
N ARG A 45 29.30 14.74 36.87
CA ARG A 45 29.57 15.64 35.73
C ARG A 45 29.44 14.91 34.40
N TYR A 46 29.97 13.69 34.29
CA TYR A 46 29.79 12.85 33.07
C TYR A 46 28.35 12.52 32.84
N MET A 47 27.56 12.15 33.86
CA MET A 47 26.13 11.92 33.75
C MET A 47 25.37 13.15 33.22
N ILE A 48 25.73 14.36 33.71
CA ILE A 48 25.11 15.60 33.24
C ILE A 48 25.44 15.86 31.75
N TYR A 49 26.71 15.68 31.34
CA TYR A 49 27.06 15.81 29.93
C TYR A 49 26.38 14.78 29.06
N PHE A 50 26.26 13.55 29.53
CA PHE A 50 25.56 12.49 28.82
C PHE A 50 24.06 12.81 28.62
N HIS A 51 23.41 13.37 29.64
CA HIS A 51 22.02 13.84 29.53
C HIS A 51 21.86 14.97 28.52
N TRP A 52 22.76 15.94 28.51
CA TRP A 52 22.69 17.03 27.54
C TRP A 52 22.97 16.58 26.11
N ILE A 53 23.90 15.66 25.91
CA ILE A 53 24.19 15.07 24.61
C ILE A 53 22.97 14.26 24.13
N TYR A 54 22.37 13.45 25.00
CA TYR A 54 21.16 12.69 24.68
C TYR A 54 20.00 13.63 24.31
N LEU A 55 19.74 14.67 25.07
CA LEU A 55 18.71 15.65 24.80
C LEU A 55 18.96 16.39 23.48
N LEU A 56 20.18 16.79 23.21
CA LEU A 56 20.54 17.41 21.93
C LEU A 56 20.28 16.46 20.77
N LEU A 57 20.73 15.22 20.86
CA LEU A 57 20.52 14.20 19.84
C LEU A 57 19.02 13.92 19.62
N TYR A 58 18.26 13.83 20.72
CA TYR A 58 16.81 13.68 20.68
C TYR A 58 16.14 14.82 19.88
N VAL A 59 16.48 16.07 20.18
CA VAL A 59 15.91 17.24 19.50
C VAL A 59 16.31 17.28 18.03
N VAL A 60 17.60 17.04 17.73
CA VAL A 60 18.14 17.05 16.35
C VAL A 60 17.48 15.98 15.48
N ILE A 61 17.07 14.86 16.05
CA ILE A 61 16.40 13.78 15.32
C ILE A 61 14.89 14.02 15.22
N THR A 62 14.25 14.41 16.33
CA THR A 62 12.79 14.50 16.41
C THR A 62 12.23 15.70 15.62
N VAL A 63 12.88 16.85 15.69
CA VAL A 63 12.39 18.08 15.04
C VAL A 63 12.36 17.94 13.52
N PRO A 64 13.41 17.50 12.82
CA PRO A 64 13.37 17.29 11.38
C PRO A 64 12.35 16.22 10.97
N ALA A 65 12.19 15.15 11.77
CA ALA A 65 11.21 14.11 11.50
C ALA A 65 9.77 14.67 11.56
N ILE A 66 9.45 15.48 12.55
CA ILE A 66 8.14 16.17 12.67
C ILE A 66 7.92 17.12 11.48
N ILE A 67 8.93 17.91 11.12
CA ILE A 67 8.84 18.82 9.96
C ILE A 67 8.56 18.03 8.68
N THR A 68 9.25 16.91 8.47
CA THR A 68 9.03 16.04 7.31
C THR A 68 7.59 15.55 7.24
N VAL A 69 7.02 15.09 8.37
CA VAL A 69 5.61 14.60 8.40
C VAL A 69 4.63 15.74 8.13
N LEU A 70 4.88 16.94 8.67
CA LEU A 70 4.04 18.11 8.41
C LEU A 70 4.08 18.54 6.93
N MET A 71 5.26 18.48 6.31
CA MET A 71 5.42 18.82 4.88
C MET A 71 4.81 17.77 3.94
N ASP A 72 4.59 16.56 4.39
CA ASP A 72 4.01 15.48 3.60
C ASP A 72 2.52 15.65 3.28
N ASN A 73 1.87 16.67 3.86
CA ASN A 73 0.47 17.06 3.63
C ASN A 73 -0.51 15.88 3.65
N ARG A 74 -0.58 15.21 4.80
CA ARG A 74 -1.40 14.01 5.03
C ARG A 74 -2.75 14.35 5.64
N GLN A 75 -3.56 13.30 5.77
CA GLN A 75 -4.75 13.36 6.64
C GLN A 75 -4.33 13.77 8.07
N PRO A 76 -4.96 14.77 8.68
CA PRO A 76 -4.54 15.31 9.98
C PRO A 76 -4.38 14.26 11.08
N ALA A 77 -5.27 13.26 11.12
CA ALA A 77 -5.20 12.16 12.09
C ALA A 77 -3.91 11.33 11.96
N LYS A 78 -3.47 11.03 10.74
CA LYS A 78 -2.21 10.29 10.49
C LYS A 78 -0.98 11.12 10.82
N THR A 79 -1.02 12.42 10.51
CA THR A 79 0.04 13.36 10.86
C THR A 79 0.21 13.43 12.38
N MET A 80 -0.89 13.59 13.13
CA MET A 80 -0.85 13.60 14.60
C MET A 80 -0.32 12.29 15.18
N ALA A 81 -0.76 11.14 14.65
CA ALA A 81 -0.26 9.84 15.11
C ALA A 81 1.25 9.71 14.94
N TRP A 82 1.82 10.13 13.80
CA TRP A 82 3.26 10.08 13.57
C TRP A 82 4.05 11.09 14.45
N ILE A 83 3.50 12.28 14.69
CA ILE A 83 4.09 13.25 15.62
C ILE A 83 4.19 12.66 17.03
N LEU A 84 3.12 12.00 17.51
CA LEU A 84 3.14 11.32 18.82
C LEU A 84 4.16 10.19 18.86
N VAL A 85 4.25 9.37 17.81
CA VAL A 85 5.25 8.29 17.72
C VAL A 85 6.68 8.85 17.78
N PHE A 86 6.99 9.93 17.07
CA PHE A 86 8.31 10.55 17.10
C PHE A 86 8.61 11.20 18.45
N PHE A 87 7.59 11.74 19.09
CA PHE A 87 7.77 12.36 20.41
C PHE A 87 8.08 11.32 21.50
N PHE A 88 7.38 10.17 21.51
CA PHE A 88 7.55 9.16 22.55
C PHE A 88 8.67 8.15 22.23
N ILE A 89 8.87 7.78 20.97
CA ILE A 89 9.78 6.71 20.55
C ILE A 89 10.55 7.12 19.28
N PRO A 90 11.39 8.18 19.33
CA PRO A 90 11.95 8.81 18.14
C PRO A 90 12.77 7.86 17.26
N PHE A 91 13.66 7.07 17.82
CA PHE A 91 14.54 6.16 17.05
C PHE A 91 13.74 5.05 16.35
N VAL A 92 12.90 4.37 17.10
CA VAL A 92 12.04 3.29 16.55
C VAL A 92 10.99 3.89 15.62
N GLY A 93 10.43 5.04 15.98
CA GLY A 93 9.45 5.76 15.18
C GLY A 93 9.95 6.15 13.80
N ILE A 94 11.21 6.60 13.67
CA ILE A 94 11.81 6.92 12.37
C ILE A 94 11.97 5.68 11.51
N ILE A 95 12.39 4.55 12.07
CA ILE A 95 12.48 3.28 11.37
C ILE A 95 11.09 2.89 10.86
N PHE A 96 10.08 2.90 11.73
CA PHE A 96 8.70 2.59 11.32
C PHE A 96 8.15 3.58 10.31
N TYR A 97 8.47 4.87 10.43
CA TYR A 97 8.07 5.87 9.46
C TYR A 97 8.68 5.63 8.08
N PHE A 98 9.95 5.24 8.02
CA PHE A 98 10.61 4.90 6.76
C PHE A 98 9.90 3.74 6.04
N PHE A 99 9.46 2.72 6.78
CA PHE A 99 8.79 1.55 6.21
C PHE A 99 7.28 1.76 5.96
N PHE A 100 6.58 2.44 6.85
CA PHE A 100 5.12 2.54 6.83
C PHE A 100 4.60 3.97 6.67
N GLY A 101 5.46 4.92 6.87
CA GLY A 101 5.12 6.30 6.99
C GLY A 101 5.32 7.13 5.73
N GLN A 102 6.12 6.73 4.74
CA GLN A 102 6.41 7.55 3.57
C GLN A 102 5.17 7.78 2.68
N ASN A 103 4.99 9.01 2.23
CA ASN A 103 3.92 9.36 1.31
C ASN A 103 4.35 9.10 -0.14
N THR A 104 4.06 7.91 -0.64
CA THR A 104 4.35 7.54 -2.03
C THR A 104 3.39 8.17 -3.05
N ARG A 105 2.39 8.97 -2.60
CA ARG A 105 1.51 9.73 -3.51
C ARG A 105 2.26 10.72 -4.40
N LYS A 106 3.45 11.16 -3.99
CA LYS A 106 4.33 12.03 -4.80
C LYS A 106 5.12 11.26 -5.86
N GLU A 107 5.21 9.93 -5.76
CA GLU A 107 5.80 9.11 -6.81
C GLU A 107 4.81 8.99 -7.97
N ARG A 108 5.01 9.74 -9.04
CA ARG A 108 4.30 9.55 -10.30
C ARG A 108 4.77 8.24 -10.92
N LEU A 109 4.08 7.15 -10.59
CA LEU A 109 4.40 5.82 -11.10
C LEU A 109 4.17 5.69 -12.60
N ILE A 110 3.32 6.55 -13.17
CA ILE A 110 3.03 6.66 -14.59
C ILE A 110 3.27 8.11 -15.02
N SER A 111 4.02 8.30 -16.10
CA SER A 111 4.24 9.65 -16.62
C SER A 111 2.93 10.25 -17.17
N ASP A 112 2.76 11.59 -17.06
CA ASP A 112 1.59 12.28 -17.61
C ASP A 112 1.46 12.01 -19.11
N ARG A 113 2.58 11.88 -19.84
CA ARG A 113 2.62 11.56 -21.26
C ARG A 113 2.08 10.16 -21.56
N SER A 114 2.44 9.14 -20.76
CA SER A 114 1.94 7.79 -20.93
C SER A 114 0.46 7.70 -20.57
N MET A 115 0.03 8.40 -19.51
CA MET A 115 -1.37 8.52 -19.15
C MET A 115 -2.20 9.18 -20.24
N ASP A 116 -1.68 10.24 -20.84
CA ASP A 116 -2.29 10.95 -21.96
C ASP A 116 -2.45 10.04 -23.19
N GLN A 117 -1.44 9.25 -23.51
CA GLN A 117 -1.49 8.30 -24.63
C GLN A 117 -2.50 7.16 -24.38
N LEU A 118 -2.54 6.61 -23.17
CA LEU A 118 -3.53 5.60 -22.80
C LEU A 118 -4.96 6.15 -22.77
N THR A 119 -5.12 7.45 -22.53
CA THR A 119 -6.45 8.08 -22.39
C THR A 119 -6.92 8.74 -23.69
N LYS A 120 -6.10 9.62 -24.29
CA LYS A 120 -6.52 10.48 -25.39
C LYS A 120 -6.64 9.72 -26.72
N ARG A 121 -5.70 8.83 -27.03
CA ARG A 121 -5.70 8.19 -28.35
C ARG A 121 -6.78 7.15 -28.53
N SER A 122 -7.17 6.46 -27.47
CA SER A 122 -8.10 5.33 -27.57
C SER A 122 -9.55 5.67 -27.24
N MET A 123 -9.79 6.70 -26.42
CA MET A 123 -11.16 7.02 -25.97
C MET A 123 -11.71 8.31 -26.59
N LEU A 124 -10.92 9.35 -26.79
CA LEU A 124 -11.44 10.65 -27.24
C LEU A 124 -11.92 10.63 -28.69
N GLU A 125 -11.29 9.86 -29.58
CA GLU A 125 -11.76 9.72 -30.96
C GLU A 125 -13.20 9.17 -31.05
N PHE A 126 -13.68 8.45 -30.00
CA PHE A 126 -15.05 7.95 -29.95
C PHE A 126 -16.02 8.90 -29.24
N VAL A 127 -15.56 9.68 -28.28
CA VAL A 127 -16.41 10.56 -27.47
C VAL A 127 -16.65 11.91 -28.15
N GLU A 128 -15.71 12.40 -28.96
CA GLU A 128 -15.87 13.65 -29.70
C GLU A 128 -16.93 13.58 -30.80
N GLN A 129 -17.35 12.37 -31.21
CA GLN A 129 -18.35 12.20 -32.26
C GLN A 129 -19.81 12.23 -31.77
N GLU A 130 -20.05 12.16 -30.46
CA GLU A 130 -21.40 12.20 -29.91
C GLU A 130 -21.60 13.45 -29.02
N ASN A 131 -22.50 14.35 -29.45
CA ASN A 131 -23.08 15.38 -28.58
C ASN A 131 -23.89 14.71 -27.46
N LEU A 132 -23.21 14.41 -26.35
CA LEU A 132 -23.80 13.78 -25.17
C LEU A 132 -24.79 14.76 -24.49
N HIS A 133 -26.06 14.64 -24.79
CA HIS A 133 -27.12 15.22 -23.97
C HIS A 133 -27.19 14.50 -22.63
N LEU A 134 -26.52 15.04 -21.62
CA LEU A 134 -26.52 14.49 -20.25
C LEU A 134 -27.79 14.92 -19.51
N PRO A 135 -28.41 14.06 -18.68
CA PRO A 135 -29.50 14.46 -17.81
C PRO A 135 -29.08 15.62 -16.89
N ASP A 136 -29.85 16.69 -16.87
CA ASP A 136 -29.50 17.91 -16.14
C ASP A 136 -29.33 17.67 -14.62
N SER A 137 -30.09 16.74 -14.05
CA SER A 137 -30.01 16.38 -12.62
C SER A 137 -28.64 15.85 -12.19
N ASN A 138 -27.92 15.11 -13.07
CA ASN A 138 -26.68 14.44 -12.73
C ASN A 138 -25.45 15.12 -13.37
N LYS A 139 -25.65 16.12 -14.20
CA LYS A 139 -24.61 16.82 -14.94
C LYS A 139 -23.46 17.37 -14.09
N PRO A 140 -23.71 18.00 -12.90
CA PRO A 140 -22.61 18.46 -12.06
C PRO A 140 -21.71 17.34 -11.55
N LEU A 141 -22.29 16.22 -11.13
CA LEU A 141 -21.55 15.06 -10.64
C LEU A 141 -20.75 14.38 -11.77
N MET A 142 -21.38 14.24 -12.92
CA MET A 142 -20.73 13.63 -14.09
C MET A 142 -19.54 14.47 -14.59
N ASN A 143 -19.69 15.79 -14.62
CA ASN A 143 -18.62 16.71 -14.97
C ASN A 143 -17.49 16.69 -13.93
N LEU A 144 -17.81 16.57 -12.65
CA LEU A 144 -16.82 16.43 -11.60
C LEU A 144 -15.91 15.21 -11.84
N PHE A 145 -16.50 14.05 -12.09
CA PHE A 145 -15.73 12.83 -12.33
C PHE A 145 -15.01 12.84 -13.69
N ALA A 146 -15.60 13.43 -14.72
CA ALA A 146 -14.93 13.59 -16.00
C ALA A 146 -13.64 14.43 -15.85
N ASN A 147 -13.70 15.52 -15.08
CA ASN A 147 -12.56 16.42 -14.87
C ASN A 147 -11.50 15.84 -13.90
N GLN A 148 -11.91 15.10 -12.88
CA GLN A 148 -10.99 14.60 -11.86
C GLN A 148 -10.29 13.31 -12.26
N SER A 149 -10.98 12.38 -12.92
CA SER A 149 -10.48 11.02 -13.17
C SER A 149 -10.54 10.60 -14.64
N TRP A 150 -10.82 11.53 -15.56
CA TRP A 150 -11.06 11.22 -16.97
C TRP A 150 -12.16 10.15 -17.15
N ALA A 151 -13.09 10.10 -16.22
CA ALA A 151 -14.22 9.22 -16.28
C ALA A 151 -15.26 9.83 -17.22
N LEU A 152 -15.25 9.39 -18.48
CA LEU A 152 -16.21 9.86 -19.47
C LEU A 152 -17.54 9.08 -19.31
N PRO A 153 -18.70 9.74 -19.44
CA PRO A 153 -19.98 9.07 -19.46
C PRO A 153 -20.25 8.44 -20.83
N PHE A 154 -20.77 7.23 -20.85
CA PHE A 154 -21.16 6.49 -22.05
C PHE A 154 -22.64 6.17 -21.99
N LYS A 155 -23.36 6.48 -23.06
CA LYS A 155 -24.74 6.05 -23.28
C LYS A 155 -24.80 4.68 -23.89
N ASP A 156 -26.02 4.19 -24.03
CA ASP A 156 -26.33 2.98 -24.77
C ASP A 156 -25.54 1.78 -24.27
N ASN A 157 -25.56 1.58 -22.96
CA ASN A 157 -24.97 0.39 -22.36
C ASN A 157 -26.06 -0.56 -21.87
N GLN A 158 -25.80 -1.85 -22.01
CA GLN A 158 -26.50 -2.88 -21.26
C GLN A 158 -25.72 -3.20 -20.00
N VAL A 159 -26.41 -3.22 -18.86
CA VAL A 159 -25.82 -3.54 -17.56
C VAL A 159 -26.63 -4.67 -16.91
N ASP A 160 -25.98 -5.79 -16.68
CA ASP A 160 -26.52 -6.91 -15.93
C ASP A 160 -25.86 -6.95 -14.54
N ILE A 161 -26.67 -7.12 -13.49
CA ILE A 161 -26.20 -7.08 -12.10
C ILE A 161 -26.26 -8.48 -11.51
N TYR A 162 -25.14 -8.96 -11.01
CA TYR A 162 -25.00 -10.25 -10.33
C TYR A 162 -24.76 -10.02 -8.84
N THR A 163 -25.59 -10.63 -8.01
CA THR A 163 -25.43 -10.65 -6.54
C THR A 163 -25.16 -12.05 -6.01
N ASP A 164 -25.25 -13.04 -6.89
CA ASP A 164 -24.93 -14.44 -6.65
C ASP A 164 -23.67 -14.84 -7.43
N GLY A 165 -22.74 -15.50 -6.76
CA GLY A 165 -21.48 -15.88 -7.37
C GLY A 165 -21.62 -17.00 -8.40
N TYR A 166 -22.58 -17.92 -8.24
CA TYR A 166 -22.79 -18.98 -9.20
C TYR A 166 -23.21 -18.43 -10.58
N ASP A 167 -24.20 -17.56 -10.60
CA ASP A 167 -24.70 -16.93 -11.84
C ASP A 167 -23.61 -16.07 -12.49
N PHE A 168 -22.85 -15.34 -11.66
CA PHE A 168 -21.74 -14.51 -12.14
C PHE A 168 -20.66 -15.35 -12.83
N PHE A 169 -20.17 -16.41 -12.16
CA PHE A 169 -19.06 -17.20 -12.71
C PHE A 169 -19.48 -18.05 -13.90
N LEU A 170 -20.72 -18.53 -13.95
CA LEU A 170 -21.25 -19.16 -15.17
C LEU A 170 -21.23 -18.19 -16.35
N THR A 171 -21.68 -16.96 -16.13
CA THR A 171 -21.69 -15.94 -17.17
C THR A 171 -20.26 -15.55 -17.59
N LEU A 172 -19.35 -15.42 -16.64
CA LEU A 172 -17.93 -15.12 -16.94
C LEU A 172 -17.30 -16.24 -17.78
N LEU A 173 -17.46 -17.51 -17.37
CA LEU A 173 -16.96 -18.68 -18.11
C LEU A 173 -17.55 -18.77 -19.52
N TYR A 174 -18.85 -18.53 -19.66
CA TYR A 174 -19.50 -18.48 -20.98
C TYR A 174 -18.86 -17.43 -21.89
N ASN A 175 -18.64 -16.20 -21.37
CA ASN A 175 -18.04 -15.12 -22.16
C ASN A 175 -16.57 -15.38 -22.45
N ILE A 176 -15.79 -15.93 -21.52
CA ILE A 176 -14.42 -16.41 -21.79
C ILE A 176 -14.43 -17.40 -22.96
N GLY A 177 -15.34 -18.38 -22.94
CA GLY A 177 -15.49 -19.36 -24.02
C GLY A 177 -15.81 -18.75 -25.40
N GLN A 178 -16.47 -17.58 -25.46
CA GLN A 178 -16.79 -16.85 -26.68
C GLN A 178 -15.68 -15.92 -27.18
N ALA A 179 -14.63 -15.69 -26.41
CA ALA A 179 -13.53 -14.81 -26.76
C ALA A 179 -12.86 -15.21 -28.10
N LYS A 180 -12.56 -14.21 -28.93
CA LYS A 180 -11.97 -14.41 -30.27
C LYS A 180 -10.68 -13.61 -30.46
N HIS A 181 -10.49 -12.52 -29.72
CA HIS A 181 -9.38 -11.62 -29.92
C HIS A 181 -8.53 -11.52 -28.65
N HIS A 182 -9.09 -11.08 -27.52
CA HIS A 182 -8.35 -10.91 -26.29
C HIS A 182 -9.20 -11.07 -25.04
N ILE A 183 -8.54 -11.45 -23.95
CA ILE A 183 -9.09 -11.47 -22.59
C ILE A 183 -8.09 -10.71 -21.69
N HIS A 184 -8.56 -9.64 -21.07
CA HIS A 184 -7.82 -8.87 -20.08
C HIS A 184 -8.48 -9.05 -18.71
N LEU A 185 -7.80 -9.69 -17.79
CA LEU A 185 -8.30 -10.03 -16.45
C LEU A 185 -7.41 -9.39 -15.38
N ASP A 186 -8.00 -8.62 -14.48
CA ASP A 186 -7.33 -8.04 -13.32
C ASP A 186 -8.14 -8.40 -12.07
N THR A 187 -7.51 -9.04 -11.10
CA THR A 187 -8.17 -9.51 -9.88
C THR A 187 -7.27 -9.37 -8.65
N TYR A 188 -7.88 -9.01 -7.52
CA TYR A 188 -7.14 -8.92 -6.27
C TYR A 188 -6.80 -10.30 -5.70
N ILE A 189 -7.76 -11.24 -5.73
CA ILE A 189 -7.56 -12.63 -5.27
C ILE A 189 -7.89 -13.58 -6.40
N PHE A 190 -6.95 -14.48 -6.68
CA PHE A 190 -7.13 -15.63 -7.54
C PHE A 190 -6.68 -16.86 -6.75
N GLU A 191 -7.62 -17.59 -6.15
CA GLU A 191 -7.30 -18.77 -5.36
C GLU A 191 -7.09 -20.02 -6.23
N ALA A 192 -6.15 -20.86 -5.84
CA ALA A 192 -5.94 -22.18 -6.47
C ALA A 192 -6.92 -23.21 -5.88
N ASP A 193 -8.22 -22.91 -5.94
CA ASP A 193 -9.33 -23.78 -5.57
C ASP A 193 -10.06 -24.31 -6.80
N ALA A 194 -11.13 -25.09 -6.61
CA ALA A 194 -11.86 -25.70 -7.73
C ALA A 194 -12.38 -24.66 -8.75
N LEU A 195 -12.83 -23.49 -8.29
CA LEU A 195 -13.25 -22.41 -9.18
C LEU A 195 -12.06 -21.77 -9.89
N GLY A 196 -10.97 -21.52 -9.14
CA GLY A 196 -9.77 -20.93 -9.71
C GLY A 196 -9.14 -21.80 -10.79
N TYR A 197 -9.07 -23.12 -10.59
CA TYR A 197 -8.61 -24.03 -11.63
C TYR A 197 -9.55 -24.03 -12.85
N LEU A 198 -10.86 -24.02 -12.65
CA LEU A 198 -11.83 -23.97 -13.75
C LEU A 198 -11.67 -22.71 -14.61
N ILE A 199 -11.47 -21.54 -13.99
CA ILE A 199 -11.22 -20.28 -14.70
C ILE A 199 -9.85 -20.31 -15.38
N ALA A 200 -8.81 -20.80 -14.70
CA ALA A 200 -7.47 -20.92 -15.28
C ALA A 200 -7.47 -21.83 -16.52
N ASP A 201 -8.15 -22.99 -16.46
CA ASP A 201 -8.27 -23.90 -17.58
C ASP A 201 -8.99 -23.24 -18.76
N ALA A 202 -10.08 -22.52 -18.52
CA ALA A 202 -10.80 -21.80 -19.58
C ALA A 202 -9.93 -20.70 -20.23
N LEU A 203 -9.06 -20.03 -19.47
CA LEU A 203 -8.12 -19.04 -20.00
C LEU A 203 -7.01 -19.71 -20.81
N ILE A 204 -6.49 -20.85 -20.35
CA ILE A 204 -5.48 -21.67 -21.04
C ILE A 204 -6.05 -22.16 -22.37
N ASP A 205 -7.23 -22.76 -22.38
CA ASP A 205 -7.91 -23.23 -23.60
C ASP A 205 -8.03 -22.11 -24.65
N LYS A 206 -8.26 -20.87 -24.21
CA LYS A 206 -8.34 -19.72 -25.11
C LYS A 206 -6.97 -19.25 -25.61
N ALA A 207 -5.97 -19.25 -24.77
CA ALA A 207 -4.60 -18.91 -25.17
C ALA A 207 -4.06 -19.93 -26.20
N GLU A 208 -4.32 -21.23 -26.01
CA GLU A 208 -3.97 -22.29 -26.97
C GLU A 208 -4.71 -22.15 -28.32
N GLN A 209 -5.91 -21.54 -28.32
CA GLN A 209 -6.65 -21.19 -29.52
C GLN A 209 -6.15 -19.90 -30.21
N GLY A 210 -5.12 -19.26 -29.67
CA GLY A 210 -4.53 -18.03 -30.22
C GLY A 210 -5.21 -16.75 -29.76
N VAL A 211 -6.08 -16.79 -28.75
CA VAL A 211 -6.62 -15.60 -28.09
C VAL A 211 -5.55 -14.99 -27.19
N GLU A 212 -5.33 -13.69 -27.31
CA GLU A 212 -4.39 -12.97 -26.45
C GLU A 212 -4.95 -12.85 -25.02
N VAL A 213 -4.27 -13.45 -24.04
CA VAL A 213 -4.73 -13.41 -22.64
C VAL A 213 -3.71 -12.69 -21.78
N ARG A 214 -4.13 -11.64 -21.06
CA ARG A 214 -3.35 -10.91 -20.08
C ARG A 214 -4.00 -10.98 -18.71
N LEU A 215 -3.23 -11.36 -17.71
CA LEU A 215 -3.68 -11.53 -16.33
C LEU A 215 -2.83 -10.67 -15.39
N ILE A 216 -3.51 -9.83 -14.59
CA ILE A 216 -2.91 -9.17 -13.42
C ILE A 216 -3.54 -9.77 -12.16
N TYR A 217 -2.70 -10.16 -11.20
CA TYR A 217 -3.14 -10.53 -9.87
C TYR A 217 -2.36 -9.77 -8.79
N ASP A 218 -2.97 -9.53 -7.63
CA ASP A 218 -2.25 -8.87 -6.53
C ASP A 218 -1.41 -9.89 -5.75
N ASP A 219 -0.13 -9.57 -5.54
CA ASP A 219 0.82 -10.46 -4.89
C ASP A 219 0.43 -10.81 -3.45
N VAL A 220 -0.06 -9.83 -2.68
CA VAL A 220 -0.52 -10.05 -1.30
C VAL A 220 -1.88 -10.75 -1.28
N GLY A 221 -2.77 -10.40 -2.21
CA GLY A 221 -4.07 -11.07 -2.35
C GLY A 221 -3.93 -12.56 -2.66
N CYS A 222 -2.86 -12.92 -3.37
CA CYS A 222 -2.59 -14.30 -3.81
C CYS A 222 -1.42 -14.97 -3.06
N TRP A 223 -0.92 -14.42 -1.96
CA TRP A 223 0.29 -14.88 -1.27
C TRP A 223 0.28 -16.36 -0.80
N LYS A 224 -0.91 -16.96 -0.69
CA LYS A 224 -1.09 -18.37 -0.34
C LYS A 224 -1.11 -19.30 -1.56
N VAL A 225 -1.20 -18.72 -2.74
CA VAL A 225 -1.22 -19.47 -3.99
C VAL A 225 0.22 -19.75 -4.39
N LYS A 226 0.51 -20.99 -4.71
CA LYS A 226 1.85 -21.39 -5.15
C LYS A 226 2.12 -20.89 -6.56
N ASP A 227 3.38 -20.54 -6.84
CA ASP A 227 3.78 -20.03 -8.16
C ASP A 227 3.47 -21.01 -9.31
N GLU A 228 3.49 -22.34 -9.05
CA GLU A 228 3.19 -23.35 -10.06
C GLU A 228 1.79 -23.17 -10.66
N PHE A 229 0.83 -22.61 -9.90
CA PHE A 229 -0.51 -22.30 -10.41
C PHE A 229 -0.46 -21.23 -11.51
N PHE A 230 0.34 -20.20 -11.33
CA PHE A 230 0.50 -19.12 -12.30
C PHE A 230 1.49 -19.50 -13.43
N GLU A 231 2.53 -20.30 -13.13
CA GLU A 231 3.47 -20.80 -14.12
C GLU A 231 2.78 -21.65 -15.18
N ARG A 232 1.85 -22.52 -14.77
CA ARG A 232 1.03 -23.29 -15.72
C ARG A 232 0.30 -22.42 -16.74
N MET A 233 -0.19 -21.25 -16.35
CA MET A 233 -0.81 -20.29 -17.27
C MET A 233 0.21 -19.61 -18.17
N ARG A 234 1.41 -19.28 -17.64
CA ARG A 234 2.50 -18.71 -18.44
C ARG A 234 3.01 -19.69 -19.48
N ASP A 235 3.14 -20.97 -19.11
CA ASP A 235 3.56 -22.04 -20.02
C ASP A 235 2.61 -22.24 -21.20
N ALA A 236 1.32 -21.94 -20.99
CA ALA A 236 0.28 -21.94 -22.03
C ALA A 236 0.26 -20.64 -22.86
N GLY A 237 1.17 -19.72 -22.65
CA GLY A 237 1.29 -18.47 -23.41
C GLY A 237 0.44 -17.32 -22.88
N ILE A 238 -0.08 -17.40 -21.65
CA ILE A 238 -0.78 -16.29 -21.01
C ILE A 238 0.25 -15.31 -20.41
N ASP A 239 0.07 -14.03 -20.68
CA ASP A 239 0.87 -12.96 -20.09
C ASP A 239 0.41 -12.69 -18.65
N VAL A 240 1.14 -13.21 -17.66
CA VAL A 240 0.74 -13.19 -16.23
C VAL A 240 1.70 -12.36 -15.40
N HIS A 241 1.19 -11.30 -14.79
CA HIS A 241 1.97 -10.39 -13.95
C HIS A 241 1.38 -10.25 -12.55
N SER A 242 2.26 -10.22 -11.53
CA SER A 242 1.88 -9.86 -10.16
C SER A 242 1.93 -8.34 -9.96
N PHE A 243 0.88 -7.79 -9.36
CA PHE A 243 0.85 -6.38 -8.99
C PHE A 243 1.63 -6.16 -7.69
N MET A 244 2.67 -5.33 -7.75
CA MET A 244 3.55 -4.98 -6.62
C MET A 244 4.09 -6.21 -5.87
N PRO A 245 4.94 -7.03 -6.50
CA PRO A 245 5.53 -8.21 -5.87
C PRO A 245 6.27 -7.84 -4.58
N VAL A 246 6.01 -8.58 -3.51
CA VAL A 246 6.62 -8.41 -2.20
C VAL A 246 7.87 -9.27 -2.13
N ARG A 247 9.05 -8.66 -2.32
CA ARG A 247 10.35 -9.34 -2.19
C ARG A 247 10.94 -9.07 -0.81
N PHE A 248 11.51 -10.10 -0.20
CA PHE A 248 12.20 -9.95 1.10
C PHE A 248 13.53 -9.17 0.94
N PRO A 249 13.89 -8.23 1.85
CA PRO A 249 13.20 -7.85 3.10
C PRO A 249 11.96 -6.99 2.84
N ALA A 250 10.82 -7.55 3.14
CA ALA A 250 9.53 -7.21 2.54
C ALA A 250 8.79 -6.04 3.17
N PHE A 251 9.36 -5.34 4.13
CA PHE A 251 8.69 -4.21 4.79
C PHE A 251 8.97 -2.90 4.05
N THR A 252 8.48 -2.80 2.82
CA THR A 252 8.48 -1.51 2.13
C THR A 252 7.21 -0.74 2.46
N SER A 253 7.28 0.59 2.43
CA SER A 253 6.13 1.50 2.57
C SER A 253 4.99 1.20 1.58
N LYS A 254 5.25 0.36 0.57
CA LYS A 254 4.34 -0.01 -0.52
C LYS A 254 3.47 -1.23 -0.22
N VAL A 255 3.63 -1.91 0.92
CA VAL A 255 2.79 -3.08 1.29
C VAL A 255 1.30 -2.73 1.33
N ASN A 256 0.94 -1.51 1.69
CA ASN A 256 -0.44 -1.05 1.73
C ASN A 256 -1.00 -0.56 0.38
N TYR A 257 -0.17 -0.48 -0.66
CA TYR A 257 -0.59 -0.07 -1.99
C TYR A 257 -0.90 -1.31 -2.80
N ARG A 258 -2.18 -1.72 -2.77
CA ARG A 258 -2.65 -2.94 -3.44
C ARG A 258 -3.63 -2.59 -4.55
N ASN A 259 -3.64 -3.40 -5.59
CA ASN A 259 -4.67 -3.34 -6.63
C ASN A 259 -5.89 -4.16 -6.17
N HIS A 260 -6.93 -3.46 -5.71
CA HIS A 260 -8.15 -4.14 -5.22
C HIS A 260 -9.24 -4.22 -6.29
N ARG A 261 -8.90 -4.02 -7.56
CA ARG A 261 -9.84 -4.14 -8.68
C ARG A 261 -10.15 -5.61 -8.97
N LYS A 262 -11.34 -5.84 -9.50
CA LYS A 262 -11.76 -7.10 -10.09
C LYS A 262 -12.50 -6.71 -11.35
N LEU A 263 -11.81 -6.84 -12.46
CA LEU A 263 -12.36 -6.51 -13.77
C LEU A 263 -11.88 -7.53 -14.82
N CYS A 264 -12.72 -7.74 -15.83
CA CYS A 264 -12.37 -8.54 -16.98
C CYS A 264 -12.92 -7.85 -18.23
N VAL A 265 -12.14 -7.79 -19.29
CA VAL A 265 -12.58 -7.30 -20.60
C VAL A 265 -12.36 -8.39 -21.61
N ILE A 266 -13.39 -8.69 -22.38
CA ILE A 266 -13.38 -9.72 -23.41
C ILE A 266 -13.66 -9.06 -24.76
N ASP A 267 -12.72 -9.18 -25.68
CA ASP A 267 -12.76 -8.65 -27.06
C ASP A 267 -13.05 -7.13 -27.13
N GLY A 268 -12.90 -6.37 -26.02
CA GLY A 268 -13.29 -4.96 -25.95
C GLY A 268 -14.80 -4.73 -26.06
N LYS A 269 -15.62 -5.78 -26.02
CA LYS A 269 -17.08 -5.75 -26.22
C LYS A 269 -17.86 -6.03 -24.96
N VAL A 270 -17.34 -6.90 -24.09
CA VAL A 270 -17.96 -7.27 -22.82
C VAL A 270 -16.98 -6.92 -21.71
N GLY A 271 -17.45 -6.18 -20.73
CA GLY A 271 -16.70 -5.82 -19.54
C GLY A 271 -17.36 -6.32 -18.27
N PHE A 272 -16.57 -6.83 -17.35
CA PHE A 272 -17.00 -7.21 -16.01
C PHE A 272 -16.28 -6.32 -14.99
N ILE A 273 -17.00 -5.85 -13.98
CA ILE A 273 -16.44 -5.04 -12.88
C ILE A 273 -17.26 -5.21 -11.61
N GLY A 274 -16.60 -5.41 -10.49
CA GLY A 274 -17.33 -5.56 -9.22
C GLY A 274 -16.47 -5.96 -8.03
N GLY A 275 -17.12 -6.57 -7.04
CA GLY A 275 -16.49 -6.94 -5.77
C GLY A 275 -16.03 -8.41 -5.69
N MET A 276 -16.56 -9.32 -6.54
CA MET A 276 -16.28 -10.75 -6.45
C MET A 276 -14.86 -11.06 -6.95
N ASN A 277 -14.06 -11.71 -6.10
CA ASN A 277 -12.76 -12.27 -6.49
C ASN A 277 -12.93 -13.70 -7.02
N ILE A 278 -11.91 -14.23 -7.68
CA ILE A 278 -11.90 -15.61 -8.16
C ILE A 278 -11.56 -16.54 -6.98
N ALA A 279 -12.58 -16.96 -6.28
CA ALA A 279 -12.48 -17.88 -5.14
C ALA A 279 -13.83 -18.58 -4.90
N LEU A 280 -13.77 -19.87 -4.60
CA LEU A 280 -14.95 -20.75 -4.43
C LEU A 280 -15.91 -20.24 -3.34
N ARG A 281 -15.42 -19.51 -2.36
CA ARG A 281 -16.25 -18.93 -1.30
C ARG A 281 -17.31 -17.94 -1.80
N TYR A 282 -17.11 -17.32 -2.94
CA TYR A 282 -18.13 -16.44 -3.55
C TYR A 282 -19.31 -17.25 -4.15
N VAL A 283 -19.11 -18.55 -4.44
CA VAL A 283 -20.15 -19.45 -4.94
C VAL A 283 -20.83 -20.22 -3.82
N LYS A 284 -20.04 -20.78 -2.88
CA LYS A 284 -20.55 -21.70 -1.85
C LYS A 284 -20.64 -21.07 -0.46
N GLY A 285 -20.12 -19.85 -0.28
CA GLY A 285 -19.89 -19.30 1.02
C GLY A 285 -18.68 -19.96 1.74
N ASP A 286 -18.52 -19.65 2.99
CA ASP A 286 -17.58 -20.33 3.88
C ASP A 286 -18.35 -21.13 4.96
N LYS A 287 -17.61 -21.77 5.88
CA LYS A 287 -18.21 -22.58 6.96
C LYS A 287 -19.15 -21.82 7.89
N LYS A 288 -19.16 -20.50 7.85
CA LYS A 288 -19.89 -19.63 8.78
C LYS A 288 -21.06 -18.90 8.13
N GLN A 289 -20.93 -18.52 6.85
CA GLN A 289 -21.94 -17.72 6.19
C GLN A 289 -21.85 -17.80 4.66
N ALA A 290 -22.98 -17.52 3.99
CA ALA A 290 -22.97 -17.27 2.55
C ALA A 290 -22.26 -15.92 2.29
N TRP A 291 -21.40 -15.91 1.26
CA TRP A 291 -20.74 -14.69 0.80
C TRP A 291 -21.63 -14.03 -0.25
N ARG A 292 -21.92 -12.75 -0.04
CA ARG A 292 -22.64 -11.93 -1.00
C ARG A 292 -21.80 -10.75 -1.41
N ASP A 293 -21.65 -10.56 -2.69
CA ASP A 293 -21.02 -9.39 -3.28
C ASP A 293 -21.77 -8.99 -4.55
N THR A 294 -21.41 -7.89 -5.18
CA THR A 294 -22.04 -7.41 -6.39
C THR A 294 -21.03 -7.31 -7.50
N HIS A 295 -21.37 -7.87 -8.68
CA HIS A 295 -20.60 -7.75 -9.89
C HIS A 295 -21.48 -7.33 -11.06
N LEU A 296 -20.94 -6.58 -11.99
CA LEU A 296 -21.64 -6.08 -13.16
C LEU A 296 -21.03 -6.69 -14.42
N ARG A 297 -21.89 -7.01 -15.37
CA ARG A 297 -21.54 -7.26 -16.75
C ARG A 297 -22.05 -6.09 -17.58
N ILE A 298 -21.19 -5.53 -18.42
CA ILE A 298 -21.48 -4.34 -19.22
C ILE A 298 -21.18 -4.65 -20.68
N GLU A 299 -22.09 -4.29 -21.55
CA GLU A 299 -21.87 -4.19 -23.00
C GLU A 299 -22.15 -2.76 -23.43
N GLY A 300 -21.39 -2.24 -24.39
CA GLY A 300 -21.51 -0.87 -24.87
C GLY A 300 -20.25 -0.04 -24.64
N GLY A 301 -20.35 1.28 -24.80
CA GLY A 301 -19.22 2.19 -24.70
C GLY A 301 -18.53 2.22 -23.32
N GLY A 302 -19.26 1.87 -22.24
CA GLY A 302 -18.71 1.77 -20.89
C GLY A 302 -17.57 0.75 -20.77
N VAL A 303 -17.51 -0.25 -21.67
CA VAL A 303 -16.43 -1.24 -21.72
C VAL A 303 -15.08 -0.58 -22.01
N TYR A 304 -15.05 0.49 -22.79
CA TYR A 304 -13.82 1.22 -23.09
C TYR A 304 -13.17 1.81 -21.83
N ALA A 305 -13.99 2.27 -20.89
CA ALA A 305 -13.47 2.79 -19.63
C ALA A 305 -12.89 1.66 -18.75
N ILE A 306 -13.48 0.46 -18.74
CA ILE A 306 -12.95 -0.72 -18.05
C ILE A 306 -11.65 -1.17 -18.73
N GLN A 307 -11.62 -1.22 -20.07
CA GLN A 307 -10.42 -1.54 -20.85
C GLN A 307 -9.27 -0.58 -20.56
N ARG A 308 -9.57 0.72 -20.51
CA ARG A 308 -8.57 1.73 -20.12
C ARG A 308 -8.05 1.48 -18.69
N ALA A 309 -8.92 1.17 -17.74
CA ALA A 309 -8.52 0.89 -16.36
C ALA A 309 -7.53 -0.28 -16.30
N PHE A 310 -7.83 -1.37 -17.04
CA PHE A 310 -6.91 -2.50 -17.19
C PHE A 310 -5.57 -2.07 -17.79
N LEU A 311 -5.57 -1.35 -18.91
CA LEU A 311 -4.34 -0.99 -19.61
C LEU A 311 -3.45 -0.02 -18.83
N VAL A 312 -4.03 0.78 -17.95
CA VAL A 312 -3.27 1.61 -16.99
C VAL A 312 -2.55 0.72 -15.97
N ASP A 313 -3.25 -0.28 -15.43
CA ASP A 313 -2.66 -1.23 -14.49
C ASP A 313 -1.64 -2.16 -15.18
N TRP A 314 -1.92 -2.55 -16.43
CA TRP A 314 -0.98 -3.31 -17.26
C TRP A 314 0.33 -2.54 -17.48
N TYR A 315 0.23 -1.28 -17.89
CA TYR A 315 1.42 -0.44 -18.03
C TYR A 315 2.20 -0.29 -16.72
N PHE A 316 1.49 -0.31 -15.59
CA PHE A 316 2.15 -0.26 -14.29
C PHE A 316 3.00 -1.50 -14.01
N VAL A 317 2.53 -2.71 -14.35
CA VAL A 317 3.22 -3.98 -14.05
C VAL A 317 4.24 -4.37 -15.11
N ASP A 318 3.92 -4.21 -16.39
CA ASP A 318 4.73 -4.67 -17.52
C ASP A 318 5.59 -3.56 -18.17
N ARG A 319 5.24 -2.29 -17.97
CA ARG A 319 5.87 -1.13 -18.61
C ARG A 319 5.66 -1.03 -20.13
N THR A 320 4.89 -1.91 -20.71
CA THR A 320 4.53 -1.87 -22.14
C THR A 320 3.31 -0.99 -22.34
N LEU A 321 3.43 0.02 -23.20
CA LEU A 321 2.34 0.91 -23.54
C LEU A 321 1.47 0.27 -24.64
N VAL A 322 0.34 -0.28 -24.24
CA VAL A 322 -0.63 -0.92 -25.14
C VAL A 322 -1.70 0.09 -25.53
N THR A 323 -1.60 0.62 -26.76
CA THR A 323 -2.51 1.67 -27.30
C THR A 323 -3.20 1.26 -28.59
N ASN A 324 -3.15 -0.03 -28.95
CA ASN A 324 -3.69 -0.48 -30.21
C ASN A 324 -5.22 -0.34 -30.22
N ARG A 325 -5.73 0.20 -31.35
CA ARG A 325 -7.18 0.42 -31.58
C ARG A 325 -7.99 -0.88 -31.57
N GLN A 326 -7.37 -2.02 -31.84
CA GLN A 326 -8.04 -3.32 -31.82
C GLN A 326 -8.71 -3.67 -30.48
N TYR A 327 -8.22 -3.09 -29.36
CA TYR A 327 -8.80 -3.29 -28.02
C TYR A 327 -10.06 -2.45 -27.78
N TYR A 328 -10.41 -1.57 -28.72
CA TYR A 328 -11.56 -0.67 -28.67
C TYR A 328 -12.41 -0.83 -29.94
N PRO A 329 -13.00 -2.02 -30.19
CA PRO A 329 -13.80 -2.25 -31.39
C PRO A 329 -15.07 -1.39 -31.35
N PRO A 330 -15.69 -1.08 -32.51
CA PRO A 330 -16.95 -0.37 -32.55
C PRO A 330 -18.02 -1.07 -31.70
N VAL A 331 -18.83 -0.27 -30.98
CA VAL A 331 -19.95 -0.78 -30.18
C VAL A 331 -21.01 -1.34 -31.12
N SER A 332 -21.40 -2.59 -30.94
CA SER A 332 -22.49 -3.21 -31.72
C SER A 332 -23.86 -2.87 -31.12
N ALA A 333 -24.79 -2.47 -31.95
CA ALA A 333 -26.02 -1.74 -31.63
C ALA A 333 -27.18 -2.53 -31.04
N HIS A 334 -27.02 -3.66 -30.38
CA HIS A 334 -28.15 -4.41 -29.80
C HIS A 334 -28.22 -4.30 -28.29
N ILE A 335 -28.55 -3.08 -27.83
CA ILE A 335 -28.60 -2.78 -26.39
C ILE A 335 -30.06 -2.84 -25.92
N ARG A 336 -30.34 -3.72 -24.94
CA ARG A 336 -31.71 -3.89 -24.38
C ARG A 336 -32.00 -2.86 -23.29
N ASN A 337 -31.03 -2.51 -22.49
CA ASN A 337 -31.17 -1.56 -21.36
C ASN A 337 -30.35 -0.32 -21.66
N ASN A 338 -30.93 0.77 -22.07
CA ASN A 338 -30.22 2.00 -22.40
C ASN A 338 -29.70 2.71 -21.11
N CYS A 339 -28.63 2.16 -20.53
CA CYS A 339 -28.02 2.70 -19.32
C CYS A 339 -26.94 3.72 -19.65
N LEU A 340 -26.90 4.81 -18.86
CA LEU A 340 -25.78 5.73 -18.81
C LEU A 340 -24.75 5.21 -17.80
N VAL A 341 -23.52 4.97 -18.24
CA VAL A 341 -22.45 4.40 -17.42
C VAL A 341 -21.26 5.35 -17.39
N GLN A 342 -20.71 5.57 -16.20
CA GLN A 342 -19.48 6.32 -15.98
C GLN A 342 -18.59 5.53 -15.04
N ILE A 343 -17.43 5.06 -15.50
CA ILE A 343 -16.48 4.29 -14.70
C ILE A 343 -15.47 5.23 -14.06
N VAL A 344 -15.56 5.36 -12.76
CA VAL A 344 -14.66 6.19 -11.94
C VAL A 344 -13.58 5.30 -11.33
N THR A 345 -12.33 5.65 -11.55
CA THR A 345 -11.19 4.92 -10.98
C THR A 345 -10.50 5.76 -9.91
N SER A 346 -10.16 5.13 -8.80
CA SER A 346 -9.29 5.71 -7.78
C SER A 346 -8.09 4.81 -7.54
N SER A 347 -7.01 5.38 -7.06
CA SER A 347 -5.81 4.63 -6.68
C SER A 347 -5.18 5.24 -5.43
N PRO A 348 -4.36 4.47 -4.68
CA PRO A 348 -3.65 5.00 -3.51
C PRO A 348 -2.75 6.19 -3.81
N ILE A 349 -2.36 6.37 -5.08
CA ILE A 349 -1.51 7.47 -5.57
C ILE A 349 -2.30 8.60 -6.23
N SER A 350 -3.63 8.49 -6.31
CA SER A 350 -4.48 9.58 -6.82
C SER A 350 -4.35 10.80 -5.92
N PRO A 351 -4.34 12.03 -6.49
CA PRO A 351 -4.30 13.26 -5.70
C PRO A 351 -5.52 13.39 -4.77
N TRP A 352 -6.64 12.78 -5.16
CA TRP A 352 -7.89 12.71 -4.39
C TRP A 352 -8.16 11.27 -4.01
N PRO A 353 -8.29 10.94 -2.70
CA PRO A 353 -8.58 9.58 -2.24
C PRO A 353 -10.03 9.17 -2.50
#